data_d1b6d72cd8e95e2beb95a42e1f4191bc
#
_entry.id   d1b6d72cd8e95e2beb95a42e1f4191bc
#
_cell.length_a   1.000
_cell.length_b   1.000
_cell.length_c   1.000
_cell.angle_alpha   90.00
_cell.angle_beta   90.00
_cell.angle_gamma   90.00
#
_symmetry.space_group_name_H-M   'P 1'
#
loop_
_entity.id
_entity.type
_entity.pdbx_description
1 polymer ?
#
loop_
_entity_poly.entity_id
_entity_poly.type
_entity_poly.pdbx_seq_one_letter_code
_entity_poly.pdbx_strand_id
1 'polypeptide(L)'
;MKQLTFIQNKINEIINRKQLKTKPEIVVVSKTFSLENIMPLLDYGHIHYGENKIQEAEDKWSEIKKNYKNLQLHMVGKLQTNKVKKAIKLFDYVHSLDSERLALKISQYQKELNKEIKLFIQVNLGGEKQKSGLPLNNLHTFYNYCVNELSLNIIGLMCFPPIDSDTVKYFKLLKKTSENFNLKELSMGMSSDFEDAVINGSTFLRLGTLILGKRNII
;
A
#
# COMPACT_ATOMS: atom_id res chain seq x y z
N MET A 1 0.19 -16.25 12.94
CA MET A 1 0.08 -15.55 14.21
C MET A 1 1.45 -15.24 14.86
N LYS A 2 2.27 -16.21 15.25
CA LYS A 2 3.57 -15.95 15.92
C LYS A 2 4.46 -14.92 15.19
N GLN A 3 4.57 -15.01 13.88
CA GLN A 3 5.40 -14.09 13.09
C GLN A 3 4.87 -12.65 13.08
N LEU A 4 3.54 -12.47 12.96
CA LEU A 4 2.94 -11.14 13.02
C LEU A 4 3.21 -10.48 14.39
N THR A 5 2.98 -11.20 15.48
CA THR A 5 3.24 -10.70 16.85
C THR A 5 4.72 -10.36 17.04
N PHE A 6 5.62 -11.21 16.55
CA PHE A 6 7.07 -10.94 16.59
C PHE A 6 7.43 -9.63 15.87
N ILE A 7 6.91 -9.43 14.66
CA ILE A 7 7.16 -8.18 13.90
C ILE A 7 6.54 -6.96 14.61
N GLN A 8 5.33 -7.08 15.15
CA GLN A 8 4.69 -6.01 15.93
C GLN A 8 5.54 -5.60 17.14
N ASN A 9 6.08 -6.57 17.87
CA ASN A 9 6.97 -6.30 19.01
C ASN A 9 8.25 -5.60 18.55
N LYS A 10 8.87 -6.06 17.47
CA LYS A 10 10.07 -5.44 16.92
C LYS A 10 9.82 -3.98 16.48
N ILE A 11 8.68 -3.71 15.85
CA ILE A 11 8.26 -2.34 15.52
C ILE A 11 8.10 -1.49 16.79
N ASN A 12 7.43 -2.00 17.82
CA ASN A 12 7.26 -1.30 19.09
C ASN A 12 8.61 -1.01 19.77
N GLU A 13 9.55 -1.94 19.74
CA GLU A 13 10.93 -1.73 20.25
C GLU A 13 11.65 -0.60 19.52
N ILE A 14 11.55 -0.55 18.18
CA ILE A 14 12.13 0.52 17.35
C ILE A 14 11.50 1.86 17.72
N ILE A 15 10.16 1.92 17.80
CA ILE A 15 9.41 3.13 18.15
C ILE A 15 9.87 3.67 19.51
N ASN A 16 9.93 2.81 20.53
CA ASN A 16 10.33 3.19 21.87
C ASN A 16 11.79 3.65 21.92
N ARG A 17 12.72 2.88 21.32
CA ARG A 17 14.15 3.21 21.30
C ARG A 17 14.46 4.51 20.57
N LYS A 18 13.72 4.81 19.50
CA LYS A 18 13.90 6.00 18.67
C LYS A 18 12.94 7.15 19.02
N GLN A 19 12.07 6.96 20.01
CA GLN A 19 11.05 7.92 20.42
C GLN A 19 10.18 8.42 19.26
N LEU A 20 9.79 7.51 18.40
CA LEU A 20 8.99 7.84 17.22
C LEU A 20 7.52 8.09 17.62
N LYS A 21 6.88 9.06 16.95
CA LYS A 21 5.47 9.41 17.19
C LYS A 21 4.50 8.54 16.33
N THR A 22 5.00 7.96 15.26
CA THR A 22 4.19 7.22 14.29
C THR A 22 4.36 5.73 14.49
N LYS A 23 3.25 5.02 14.61
CA LYS A 23 3.19 3.56 14.56
C LYS A 23 2.59 3.14 13.23
N PRO A 24 3.31 2.38 12.39
CA PRO A 24 2.79 1.96 11.10
C PRO A 24 1.77 0.84 11.24
N GLU A 25 0.79 0.82 10.33
CA GLU A 25 -0.06 -0.33 10.06
C GLU A 25 0.71 -1.36 9.23
N ILE A 26 0.50 -2.64 9.52
CA ILE A 26 1.08 -3.74 8.76
C ILE A 26 0.08 -4.21 7.73
N VAL A 27 0.35 -3.98 6.46
CA VAL A 27 -0.40 -4.59 5.36
C VAL A 27 0.20 -5.96 5.07
N VAL A 28 -0.50 -7.03 5.46
CA VAL A 28 -0.09 -8.41 5.18
C VAL A 28 -0.31 -8.68 3.69
N VAL A 29 0.77 -8.75 2.92
CA VAL A 29 0.70 -9.01 1.47
C VAL A 29 0.50 -10.49 1.23
N SER A 30 -0.76 -10.85 0.98
CA SER A 30 -1.27 -12.23 0.91
C SER A 30 -1.35 -12.82 -0.49
N LYS A 31 -0.80 -12.11 -1.49
CA LYS A 31 -0.73 -12.63 -2.88
C LYS A 31 -0.08 -14.01 -2.93
N THR A 32 -0.65 -14.92 -3.72
CA THR A 32 -0.21 -16.32 -3.90
C THR A 32 -0.38 -17.25 -2.69
N PHE A 33 -0.85 -16.76 -1.55
CA PHE A 33 -1.17 -17.59 -0.40
C PHE A 33 -2.66 -17.94 -0.39
N SER A 34 -2.95 -19.18 0.02
CA SER A 34 -4.34 -19.66 0.19
C SER A 34 -5.01 -19.02 1.41
N LEU A 35 -6.34 -19.10 1.46
CA LEU A 35 -7.10 -18.62 2.62
C LEU A 35 -6.70 -19.34 3.91
N GLU A 36 -6.38 -20.63 3.86
CA GLU A 36 -5.94 -21.41 5.01
C GLU A 36 -4.72 -20.79 5.72
N ASN A 37 -3.80 -20.19 4.96
CA ASN A 37 -2.65 -19.49 5.52
C ASN A 37 -3.01 -18.14 6.15
N ILE A 38 -4.13 -17.54 5.73
CA ILE A 38 -4.56 -16.19 6.10
C ILE A 38 -5.57 -16.22 7.25
N MET A 39 -6.45 -17.22 7.29
CA MET A 39 -7.51 -17.34 8.30
C MET A 39 -7.01 -17.17 9.74
N PRO A 40 -5.88 -17.79 10.16
CA PRO A 40 -5.38 -17.59 11.54
C PRO A 40 -5.04 -16.14 11.89
N LEU A 41 -4.72 -15.30 10.89
CA LEU A 41 -4.45 -13.87 11.09
C LEU A 41 -5.76 -13.07 11.16
N LEU A 42 -6.76 -13.44 10.36
CA LEU A 42 -8.11 -12.86 10.44
C LEU A 42 -8.75 -13.16 11.80
N ASP A 43 -8.69 -14.39 12.26
CA ASP A 43 -9.23 -14.81 13.55
C ASP A 43 -8.50 -14.16 14.75
N TYR A 44 -7.22 -13.83 14.57
CA TYR A 44 -6.45 -13.02 15.51
C TYR A 44 -6.88 -11.55 15.56
N GLY A 45 -7.69 -11.10 14.58
CA GLY A 45 -8.18 -9.73 14.48
C GLY A 45 -7.33 -8.81 13.62
N HIS A 46 -6.41 -9.34 12.79
CA HIS A 46 -5.68 -8.50 11.84
C HIS A 46 -6.59 -8.08 10.69
N ILE A 47 -6.55 -6.80 10.33
CA ILE A 47 -7.54 -6.22 9.39
C ILE A 47 -6.94 -5.76 8.05
N HIS A 48 -5.65 -5.48 7.94
CA HIS A 48 -5.04 -4.93 6.73
C HIS A 48 -4.37 -5.99 5.86
N TYR A 49 -4.92 -6.26 4.66
CA TYR A 49 -4.39 -7.24 3.71
C TYR A 49 -4.14 -6.63 2.35
N GLY A 50 -3.04 -7.02 1.71
CA GLY A 50 -2.61 -6.50 0.41
C GLY A 50 -2.58 -7.55 -0.69
N GLU A 51 -3.08 -7.19 -1.87
CA GLU A 51 -3.08 -8.02 -3.06
C GLU A 51 -2.45 -7.32 -4.26
N ASN A 52 -1.95 -8.11 -5.20
CA ASN A 52 -1.30 -7.58 -6.40
C ASN A 52 -2.16 -7.73 -7.66
N LYS A 53 -3.10 -8.66 -7.68
CA LYS A 53 -3.93 -8.99 -8.84
C LYS A 53 -5.41 -8.98 -8.47
N ILE A 54 -6.23 -8.28 -9.27
CA ILE A 54 -7.66 -8.15 -9.01
C ILE A 54 -8.36 -9.51 -9.03
N GLN A 55 -8.06 -10.38 -10.00
CA GLN A 55 -8.73 -11.67 -10.11
C GLN A 55 -8.50 -12.53 -8.87
N GLU A 56 -7.25 -12.69 -8.46
CA GLU A 56 -6.89 -13.42 -7.23
C GLU A 56 -7.58 -12.84 -6.00
N ALA A 57 -7.65 -11.50 -5.92
CA ALA A 57 -8.32 -10.82 -4.82
C ALA A 57 -9.83 -11.05 -4.82
N GLU A 58 -10.50 -11.01 -5.98
CA GLU A 58 -11.94 -11.28 -6.09
C GLU A 58 -12.26 -12.71 -5.61
N ASP A 59 -11.51 -13.69 -6.12
CA ASP A 59 -11.72 -15.10 -5.79
C ASP A 59 -11.49 -15.39 -4.29
N LYS A 60 -10.52 -14.71 -3.68
CA LYS A 60 -10.13 -14.90 -2.29
C LYS A 60 -11.01 -14.14 -1.28
N TRP A 61 -11.29 -12.86 -1.55
CA TRP A 61 -11.78 -11.94 -0.55
C TRP A 61 -13.26 -11.57 -0.65
N SER A 62 -13.94 -11.85 -1.79
CA SER A 62 -15.33 -11.41 -1.98
C SER A 62 -16.29 -11.96 -0.92
N GLU A 63 -16.18 -13.23 -0.57
CA GLU A 63 -17.01 -13.84 0.48
C GLU A 63 -16.51 -13.49 1.89
N ILE A 64 -15.20 -13.48 2.09
CA ILE A 64 -14.58 -13.17 3.39
C ILE A 64 -14.98 -11.76 3.85
N LYS A 65 -14.94 -10.79 2.94
CA LYS A 65 -15.26 -9.38 3.27
C LYS A 65 -16.71 -9.19 3.74
N LYS A 66 -17.62 -10.07 3.39
CA LYS A 66 -19.00 -10.04 3.89
C LYS A 66 -19.09 -10.35 5.39
N ASN A 67 -18.22 -11.26 5.86
CA ASN A 67 -18.21 -11.74 7.24
C ASN A 67 -17.28 -10.90 8.15
N TYR A 68 -16.26 -10.29 7.60
CA TYR A 68 -15.26 -9.48 8.33
C TYR A 68 -15.41 -8.00 7.95
N LYS A 69 -16.40 -7.31 8.56
CA LYS A 69 -16.78 -5.92 8.22
C LYS A 69 -15.66 -4.90 8.36
N ASN A 70 -14.71 -5.13 9.27
CA ASN A 70 -13.59 -4.22 9.52
C ASN A 70 -12.39 -4.48 8.61
N LEU A 71 -12.46 -5.51 7.74
CA LEU A 71 -11.40 -5.87 6.83
C LEU A 71 -11.08 -4.75 5.84
N GLN A 72 -9.81 -4.39 5.76
CA GLN A 72 -9.27 -3.36 4.87
C GLN A 72 -8.41 -4.00 3.79
N LEU A 73 -8.84 -3.93 2.54
CA LEU A 73 -8.11 -4.49 1.41
C LEU A 73 -7.33 -3.41 0.67
N HIS A 74 -6.06 -3.70 0.42
CA HIS A 74 -5.11 -2.81 -0.24
C HIS A 74 -4.68 -3.39 -1.59
N MET A 75 -4.94 -2.67 -2.67
CA MET A 75 -4.33 -2.95 -3.96
C MET A 75 -2.91 -2.38 -3.96
N VAL A 76 -1.92 -3.26 -3.80
CA VAL A 76 -0.49 -2.87 -3.73
C VAL A 76 0.28 -3.16 -5.01
N GLY A 77 -0.28 -3.96 -5.91
CA GLY A 77 0.23 -4.19 -7.26
C GLY A 77 -0.27 -3.17 -8.27
N LYS A 78 0.26 -3.21 -9.49
CA LYS A 78 -0.14 -2.33 -10.59
C LYS A 78 -1.61 -2.54 -10.95
N LEU A 79 -2.40 -1.47 -10.90
CA LEU A 79 -3.81 -1.48 -11.27
C LEU A 79 -3.99 -1.14 -12.75
N GLN A 80 -4.52 -2.08 -13.53
CA GLN A 80 -4.87 -1.85 -14.92
C GLN A 80 -6.19 -1.05 -15.04
N THR A 81 -6.26 -0.12 -15.99
CA THR A 81 -7.44 0.76 -16.17
C THR A 81 -8.75 0.00 -16.46
N ASN A 82 -8.68 -1.13 -17.18
CA ASN A 82 -9.85 -1.99 -17.45
C ASN A 82 -10.34 -2.79 -16.23
N LYS A 83 -9.59 -2.79 -15.15
CA LYS A 83 -9.93 -3.50 -13.89
C LYS A 83 -10.39 -2.54 -12.77
N VAL A 84 -10.37 -1.23 -13.00
CA VAL A 84 -10.68 -0.21 -11.98
C VAL A 84 -12.06 -0.39 -11.35
N LYS A 85 -13.11 -0.67 -12.15
CA LYS A 85 -14.48 -0.88 -11.63
C LYS A 85 -14.53 -2.02 -10.60
N LYS A 86 -13.85 -3.12 -10.88
CA LYS A 86 -13.73 -4.26 -9.95
C LYS A 86 -12.91 -3.89 -8.71
N ALA A 87 -11.80 -3.16 -8.92
CA ALA A 87 -10.96 -2.70 -7.81
C ALA A 87 -11.75 -1.84 -6.82
N ILE A 88 -12.52 -0.85 -7.29
CA ILE A 88 -13.31 0.02 -6.41
C ILE A 88 -14.35 -0.78 -5.62
N LYS A 89 -14.99 -1.79 -6.22
CA LYS A 89 -15.96 -2.62 -5.49
C LYS A 89 -15.34 -3.36 -4.32
N LEU A 90 -14.11 -3.86 -4.48
CA LEU A 90 -13.47 -4.78 -3.54
C LEU A 90 -12.53 -4.08 -2.55
N PHE A 91 -11.67 -3.18 -3.03
CA PHE A 91 -10.60 -2.57 -2.24
C PHE A 91 -11.05 -1.31 -1.51
N ASP A 92 -10.34 -1.01 -0.41
CA ASP A 92 -10.50 0.19 0.40
C ASP A 92 -9.34 1.17 0.12
N TYR A 93 -8.19 0.64 -0.32
CA TYR A 93 -6.98 1.39 -0.65
C TYR A 93 -6.40 0.96 -2.00
N VAL A 94 -5.87 1.93 -2.76
CA VAL A 94 -5.01 1.67 -3.91
C VAL A 94 -3.69 2.41 -3.71
N HIS A 95 -2.58 1.67 -3.73
CA HIS A 95 -1.23 2.21 -3.49
C HIS A 95 -0.48 2.55 -4.78
N SER A 96 -1.02 2.19 -5.93
CA SER A 96 -0.34 2.20 -7.22
C SER A 96 -0.91 3.22 -8.22
N LEU A 97 -1.42 4.36 -7.73
CA LEU A 97 -1.87 5.44 -8.60
C LEU A 97 -0.66 6.16 -9.22
N ASP A 98 -0.46 6.03 -10.53
CA ASP A 98 0.75 6.50 -11.22
C ASP A 98 0.50 7.22 -12.57
N SER A 99 -0.74 7.45 -12.96
CA SER A 99 -1.05 8.06 -14.25
C SER A 99 -2.42 8.75 -14.30
N GLU A 100 -2.54 9.81 -15.09
CA GLU A 100 -3.80 10.56 -15.30
C GLU A 100 -4.92 9.66 -15.83
N ARG A 101 -4.60 8.76 -16.77
CA ARG A 101 -5.57 7.79 -17.30
C ARG A 101 -6.16 6.91 -16.19
N LEU A 102 -5.34 6.47 -15.24
CA LEU A 102 -5.79 5.66 -14.10
C LEU A 102 -6.61 6.51 -13.15
N ALA A 103 -6.15 7.73 -12.82
CA ALA A 103 -6.85 8.68 -11.95
C ALA A 103 -8.25 9.01 -12.48
N LEU A 104 -8.36 9.34 -13.77
CA LEU A 104 -9.64 9.62 -14.42
C LEU A 104 -10.60 8.44 -14.33
N LYS A 105 -10.11 7.21 -14.57
CA LYS A 105 -10.95 6.01 -14.46
C LYS A 105 -11.40 5.74 -13.02
N ILE A 106 -10.54 5.99 -12.04
CA ILE A 106 -10.92 5.86 -10.62
C ILE A 106 -12.02 6.87 -10.29
N SER A 107 -11.85 8.15 -10.63
CA SER A 107 -12.87 9.19 -10.39
C SER A 107 -14.21 8.84 -11.03
N GLN A 108 -14.22 8.39 -12.30
CA GLN A 108 -15.44 7.98 -12.99
C GLN A 108 -16.19 6.86 -12.25
N TYR A 109 -15.47 5.80 -11.88
CA TYR A 109 -16.12 4.64 -11.24
C TYR A 109 -16.44 4.86 -9.76
N GLN A 110 -15.72 5.74 -9.04
CA GLN A 110 -16.12 6.15 -7.69
C GLN A 110 -17.48 6.85 -7.70
N LYS A 111 -17.69 7.75 -8.68
CA LYS A 111 -18.97 8.43 -8.87
C LYS A 111 -20.09 7.46 -9.27
N GLU A 112 -19.81 6.57 -10.25
CA GLU A 112 -20.79 5.58 -10.72
C GLU A 112 -21.23 4.62 -9.59
N LEU A 113 -20.29 4.20 -8.73
CA LEU A 113 -20.54 3.22 -7.68
C LEU A 113 -20.89 3.85 -6.33
N ASN A 114 -20.89 5.18 -6.25
CA ASN A 114 -21.04 5.93 -5.00
C ASN A 114 -20.14 5.37 -3.88
N LYS A 115 -18.89 5.08 -4.22
CA LYS A 115 -17.90 4.51 -3.29
C LYS A 115 -16.57 5.20 -3.43
N GLU A 116 -16.11 5.81 -2.35
CA GLU A 116 -14.79 6.41 -2.24
C GLU A 116 -13.75 5.38 -1.77
N ILE A 117 -12.53 5.45 -2.30
CA ILE A 117 -11.38 4.67 -1.87
C ILE A 117 -10.20 5.60 -1.57
N LYS A 118 -9.33 5.17 -0.67
CA LYS A 118 -8.12 5.91 -0.28
C LYS A 118 -6.98 5.62 -1.24
N LEU A 119 -6.29 6.66 -1.68
CA LEU A 119 -5.29 6.55 -2.74
C LEU A 119 -3.91 7.02 -2.28
N PHE A 120 -2.89 6.25 -2.65
CA PHE A 120 -1.50 6.67 -2.61
C PHE A 120 -1.01 6.91 -4.04
N ILE A 121 -0.32 8.03 -4.26
CA ILE A 121 0.42 8.22 -5.51
C ILE A 121 1.72 7.42 -5.41
N GLN A 122 1.92 6.49 -6.33
CA GLN A 122 3.19 5.77 -6.45
C GLN A 122 4.21 6.63 -7.17
N VAL A 123 5.32 6.94 -6.49
CA VAL A 123 6.40 7.78 -7.03
C VAL A 123 7.61 6.92 -7.39
N ASN A 124 8.15 7.13 -8.59
CA ASN A 124 9.41 6.54 -9.03
C ASN A 124 10.58 7.45 -8.62
N LEU A 125 11.10 7.21 -7.43
CA LEU A 125 12.20 8.01 -6.86
C LEU A 125 13.57 7.66 -7.45
N GLY A 126 13.74 6.47 -8.02
CA GLY A 126 14.99 6.02 -8.63
C GLY A 126 15.19 6.48 -10.07
N GLY A 127 14.16 7.05 -10.70
CA GLY A 127 14.23 7.48 -12.10
C GLY A 127 14.36 6.34 -13.12
N GLU A 128 14.15 5.09 -12.71
CA GLU A 128 14.30 3.90 -13.56
C GLU A 128 13.12 3.84 -14.56
N LYS A 129 13.41 4.02 -15.85
CA LYS A 129 12.39 4.07 -16.93
C LYS A 129 11.51 2.81 -17.01
N GLN A 130 11.97 1.68 -16.51
CA GLN A 130 11.28 0.38 -16.59
C GLN A 130 10.36 0.13 -15.39
N LYS A 131 10.45 0.91 -14.31
CA LYS A 131 9.63 0.75 -13.10
C LYS A 131 8.37 1.59 -13.15
N SER A 132 7.28 1.03 -12.62
CA SER A 132 6.03 1.74 -12.39
C SER A 132 6.23 2.88 -11.39
N GLY A 133 5.41 3.90 -11.50
CA GLY A 133 5.41 5.06 -10.63
C GLY A 133 5.59 6.35 -11.40
N LEU A 134 4.99 7.39 -10.89
CA LEU A 134 5.04 8.73 -11.46
C LEU A 134 6.47 9.31 -11.28
N PRO A 135 7.08 9.91 -12.31
CA PRO A 135 8.32 10.67 -12.15
C PRO A 135 8.14 11.81 -11.14
N LEU A 136 9.15 12.02 -10.29
CA LEU A 136 9.07 13.00 -9.19
C LEU A 136 8.77 14.43 -9.69
N ASN A 137 9.30 14.84 -10.84
CA ASN A 137 9.07 16.15 -11.44
C ASN A 137 7.62 16.39 -11.88
N ASN A 138 6.85 15.34 -12.11
CA ASN A 138 5.44 15.42 -12.51
C ASN A 138 4.48 15.39 -11.31
N LEU A 139 5.01 15.14 -10.08
CA LEU A 139 4.16 14.88 -8.91
C LEU A 139 3.26 16.06 -8.57
N HIS A 140 3.75 17.29 -8.63
CA HIS A 140 2.98 18.47 -8.26
C HIS A 140 1.78 18.67 -9.19
N THR A 141 1.99 18.62 -10.50
CA THR A 141 0.92 18.76 -11.50
C THR A 141 -0.10 17.63 -11.37
N PHE A 142 0.39 16.40 -11.22
CA PHE A 142 -0.48 15.23 -11.08
C PHE A 142 -1.29 15.24 -9.78
N TYR A 143 -0.70 15.63 -8.67
CA TYR A 143 -1.41 15.78 -7.39
C TYR A 143 -2.55 16.80 -7.50
N ASN A 144 -2.27 17.98 -8.06
CA ASN A 144 -3.29 19.01 -8.28
C ASN A 144 -4.41 18.53 -9.19
N TYR A 145 -4.10 17.84 -10.28
CA TYR A 145 -5.09 17.21 -11.13
C TYR A 145 -5.97 16.21 -10.37
N CYS A 146 -5.37 15.32 -9.58
CA CYS A 146 -6.12 14.34 -8.81
C CYS A 146 -7.07 14.99 -7.79
N VAL A 147 -6.60 15.99 -7.05
CA VAL A 147 -7.34 16.58 -5.93
C VAL A 147 -8.33 17.64 -6.42
N ASN A 148 -7.88 18.59 -7.24
CA ASN A 148 -8.68 19.77 -7.60
C ASN A 148 -9.65 19.50 -8.76
N GLU A 149 -9.24 18.68 -9.74
CA GLU A 149 -10.09 18.42 -10.92
C GLU A 149 -10.91 17.14 -10.77
N LEU A 150 -10.31 16.08 -10.20
CA LEU A 150 -10.97 14.79 -10.09
C LEU A 150 -11.61 14.51 -8.70
N SER A 151 -11.34 15.36 -7.71
CA SER A 151 -11.82 15.22 -6.32
C SER A 151 -11.47 13.86 -5.72
N LEU A 152 -10.26 13.36 -5.98
CA LEU A 152 -9.78 12.08 -5.48
C LEU A 152 -9.20 12.24 -4.06
N ASN A 153 -9.47 11.25 -3.21
CA ASN A 153 -8.93 11.18 -1.85
C ASN A 153 -7.49 10.66 -1.85
N ILE A 154 -6.54 11.57 -2.10
CA ILE A 154 -5.11 11.28 -2.02
C ILE A 154 -4.67 11.43 -0.57
N ILE A 155 -4.35 10.31 0.08
CA ILE A 155 -3.97 10.30 1.50
C ILE A 155 -2.45 10.28 1.72
N GLY A 156 -1.66 9.90 0.71
CA GLY A 156 -0.23 9.74 0.88
C GLY A 156 0.54 9.39 -0.38
N LEU A 157 1.81 9.11 -0.18
CA LEU A 157 2.74 8.67 -1.23
C LEU A 157 3.20 7.24 -0.99
N MET A 158 3.53 6.54 -2.07
CA MET A 158 4.09 5.19 -2.05
C MET A 158 5.35 5.11 -2.89
N CYS A 159 6.34 4.36 -2.44
CA CYS A 159 7.51 4.03 -3.25
C CYS A 159 7.95 2.57 -3.12
N PHE A 160 8.68 2.14 -4.15
CA PHE A 160 9.58 0.99 -4.11
C PHE A 160 11.00 1.50 -4.39
N PRO A 161 11.91 1.47 -3.39
CA PRO A 161 13.31 1.79 -3.65
C PRO A 161 13.90 0.90 -4.74
N PRO A 162 14.91 1.35 -5.49
CA PRO A 162 15.67 0.49 -6.40
C PRO A 162 16.28 -0.70 -5.65
N ILE A 163 16.41 -1.84 -6.35
CA ILE A 163 17.08 -3.02 -5.81
C ILE A 163 18.55 -2.66 -5.55
N ASP A 164 19.13 -3.20 -4.49
CA ASP A 164 20.54 -2.99 -4.09
C ASP A 164 20.95 -1.53 -3.87
N SER A 165 19.97 -0.67 -3.54
CA SER A 165 20.20 0.74 -3.23
C SER A 165 20.15 1.04 -1.73
N ASP A 166 20.65 2.23 -1.34
CA ASP A 166 20.43 2.79 -0.01
C ASP A 166 18.94 3.16 0.17
N THR A 167 18.16 2.24 0.74
CA THR A 167 16.71 2.41 0.95
C THR A 167 16.40 3.61 1.84
N VAL A 168 17.26 3.92 2.82
CA VAL A 168 17.11 5.04 3.76
C VAL A 168 17.05 6.38 3.02
N LYS A 169 17.88 6.56 2.00
CA LYS A 169 17.88 7.75 1.14
C LYS A 169 16.51 7.97 0.49
N TYR A 170 15.91 6.91 -0.05
CA TYR A 170 14.61 6.99 -0.73
C TYR A 170 13.45 7.18 0.25
N PHE A 171 13.50 6.58 1.43
CA PHE A 171 12.49 6.79 2.46
C PHE A 171 12.50 8.23 2.99
N LYS A 172 13.68 8.79 3.24
CA LYS A 172 13.84 10.21 3.61
C LYS A 172 13.32 11.14 2.51
N LEU A 173 13.64 10.82 1.24
CA LEU A 173 13.17 11.62 0.10
C LEU A 173 11.64 11.56 -0.02
N LEU A 174 11.02 10.36 0.10
CA LEU A 174 9.57 10.23 0.06
C LEU A 174 8.90 11.04 1.16
N LYS A 175 9.42 10.96 2.40
CA LYS A 175 8.91 11.71 3.55
C LYS A 175 8.98 13.22 3.29
N LYS A 176 10.16 13.73 2.93
CA LYS A 176 10.33 15.15 2.61
C LYS A 176 9.40 15.61 1.48
N THR A 177 9.21 14.75 0.49
CA THR A 177 8.29 15.04 -0.63
C THR A 177 6.85 15.11 -0.15
N SER A 178 6.39 14.18 0.71
CA SER A 178 5.01 14.18 1.21
C SER A 178 4.68 15.42 2.06
N GLU A 179 5.65 15.94 2.80
CA GLU A 179 5.52 17.13 3.61
C GLU A 179 5.14 18.37 2.77
N ASN A 180 5.64 18.47 1.53
CA ASN A 180 5.30 19.57 0.60
C ASN A 180 3.81 19.57 0.18
N PHE A 181 3.10 18.48 0.37
CA PHE A 181 1.67 18.32 0.04
C PHE A 181 0.79 18.16 1.28
N ASN A 182 1.34 18.30 2.49
CA ASN A 182 0.67 18.00 3.76
C ASN A 182 0.08 16.56 3.81
N LEU A 183 0.68 15.63 3.08
CA LEU A 183 0.28 14.23 3.07
C LEU A 183 0.91 13.49 4.26
N LYS A 184 0.06 12.83 5.05
CA LYS A 184 0.48 12.18 6.29
C LYS A 184 0.87 10.71 6.11
N GLU A 185 0.32 10.06 5.08
CA GLU A 185 0.48 8.63 4.92
C GLU A 185 1.65 8.29 3.98
N LEU A 186 2.49 7.35 4.41
CA LEU A 186 3.66 6.86 3.68
C LEU A 186 3.60 5.34 3.58
N SER A 187 3.34 4.84 2.36
CA SER A 187 3.39 3.42 2.07
C SER A 187 4.79 3.05 1.57
N MET A 188 5.65 2.61 2.48
CA MET A 188 7.03 2.23 2.19
C MET A 188 7.50 1.17 3.18
N GLY A 189 8.52 0.39 2.82
CA GLY A 189 9.02 -0.71 3.62
C GLY A 189 8.37 -2.06 3.27
N MET A 190 9.22 -3.03 2.99
CA MET A 190 8.91 -4.42 2.72
C MET A 190 9.70 -5.32 3.67
N SER A 191 9.65 -6.63 3.45
CA SER A 191 10.28 -7.61 4.34
C SER A 191 11.78 -7.40 4.58
N SER A 192 12.52 -6.84 3.62
CA SER A 192 13.97 -6.62 3.71
C SER A 192 14.37 -5.29 4.37
N ASP A 193 13.48 -4.29 4.39
CA ASP A 193 13.82 -2.91 4.73
C ASP A 193 12.80 -2.21 5.65
N PHE A 194 11.90 -3.00 6.27
CA PHE A 194 10.83 -2.43 7.10
C PHE A 194 11.33 -1.66 8.33
N GLU A 195 12.47 -2.07 8.93
CA GLU A 195 13.03 -1.38 10.10
C GLU A 195 13.46 0.04 9.73
N ASP A 196 14.16 0.18 8.60
CA ASP A 196 14.54 1.48 8.08
C ASP A 196 13.32 2.33 7.70
N ALA A 197 12.29 1.70 7.13
CA ALA A 197 11.04 2.37 6.80
C ALA A 197 10.33 2.90 8.07
N VAL A 198 10.28 2.11 9.15
CA VAL A 198 9.73 2.54 10.47
C VAL A 198 10.49 3.75 10.99
N ILE A 199 11.83 3.69 11.01
CA ILE A 199 12.69 4.78 11.48
C ILE A 199 12.46 6.07 10.68
N ASN A 200 12.17 5.94 9.38
CA ASN A 200 11.94 7.07 8.48
C ASN A 200 10.47 7.48 8.35
N GLY A 201 9.57 6.96 9.22
CA GLY A 201 8.20 7.44 9.36
C GLY A 201 7.18 6.78 8.44
N SER A 202 7.43 5.54 8.01
CA SER A 202 6.40 4.74 7.32
C SER A 202 5.12 4.67 8.15
N THR A 203 3.97 4.81 7.50
CA THR A 203 2.66 4.60 8.12
C THR A 203 2.00 3.30 7.65
N PHE A 204 2.41 2.77 6.50
CA PHE A 204 1.98 1.46 5.99
C PHE A 204 3.17 0.63 5.53
N LEU A 205 3.45 -0.45 6.24
CA LEU A 205 4.44 -1.47 5.87
C LEU A 205 3.77 -2.57 5.04
N ARG A 206 4.40 -3.02 3.96
CA ARG A 206 3.87 -4.08 3.07
C ARG A 206 4.66 -5.38 3.26
N LEU A 207 4.23 -6.20 4.21
CA LEU A 207 4.96 -7.39 4.63
C LEU A 207 4.28 -8.68 4.14
N GLY A 208 4.98 -9.50 3.39
CA GLY A 208 4.51 -10.80 2.93
C GLY A 208 5.29 -11.95 3.59
N THR A 209 6.48 -12.21 3.05
CA THR A 209 7.31 -13.38 3.42
C THR A 209 7.73 -13.44 4.89
N LEU A 210 7.87 -12.31 5.56
CA LEU A 210 8.18 -12.27 7.00
C LEU A 210 7.02 -12.80 7.86
N ILE A 211 5.79 -12.69 7.38
CA ILE A 211 4.59 -13.05 8.15
C ILE A 211 4.06 -14.41 7.71
N LEU A 212 3.94 -14.62 6.39
CA LEU A 212 3.31 -15.80 5.80
C LEU A 212 4.31 -16.90 5.40
N GLY A 213 5.62 -16.61 5.50
CA GLY A 213 6.67 -17.55 5.10
C GLY A 213 7.04 -17.47 3.62
N LYS A 214 7.92 -18.38 3.20
CA LYS A 214 8.31 -18.50 1.80
C LYS A 214 7.13 -19.03 0.97
N ARG A 215 7.01 -18.54 -0.25
CA ARG A 215 6.01 -19.02 -1.20
C ARG A 215 6.37 -20.43 -1.64
N ASN A 216 5.39 -21.32 -1.64
CA ASN A 216 5.50 -22.56 -2.38
C ASN A 216 5.33 -22.19 -3.88
N ILE A 217 6.44 -22.03 -4.59
CA ILE A 217 6.43 -21.90 -6.06
C ILE A 217 6.21 -23.31 -6.56
N ILE A 218 4.96 -23.63 -6.93
CA ILE A 218 4.62 -24.82 -7.71
C ILE A 218 4.77 -24.45 -9.18
#